data_57e878237702c4cdd8d72f1b3ea40aa7
#
_entry.id   57e878237702c4cdd8d72f1b3ea40aa7
#
_cell.length_a   1.000
_cell.length_b   1.000
_cell.length_c   1.000
_cell.angle_alpha   90.00
_cell.angle_beta   90.00
_cell.angle_gamma   90.00
#
_symmetry.space_group_name_H-M   'P 1'
#
loop_
_entity.id
_entity.type
_entity.pdbx_description
1 polymer ?
#
loop_
_entity_poly.entity_id
_entity_poly.type
_entity_poly.pdbx_seq_one_letter_code
_entity_poly.pdbx_strand_id
1 'polypeptide(L)'
;RHRDDILRFAASRDPEGLRDTVLGAAASDDETQLLPFLYYLMRGWIHEDGDGSRMHEVRSAEAEAGLVHLAEPGHILVDAQVVELAKVVPDLLDPRLRMDGLDALRRSDACILNIDYPLGMAAYHLLSRVGQGVGELRGIYVMGKAATLNGRVGDVMLSSAVYDEHSRNTFLLRNAFTASSLRPWLRHGDVFDNQSALTVRSAFLQNPNYMNAFYRDGYTVLEMEAGPFLSACWELTWPTRVPSDEIVSLGGDGGLELGILHYASDTPYSRRQSLLSKSLSYFGVDSTYACAIAIVRRILEREIERQRQPGGGDGARP
;
A
#
# COMPACT_ATOMS: atom_id res chain seq x y z
N ARG A 1 -10.44 -11.36 -18.11
CA ARG A 1 -10.22 -11.59 -19.54
C ARG A 1 -9.30 -12.80 -19.77
N HIS A 2 -8.18 -12.95 -19.07
CA HIS A 2 -7.17 -14.00 -19.27
C HIS A 2 -7.23 -15.14 -18.24
N ARG A 3 -8.35 -15.33 -17.55
CA ARG A 3 -8.51 -16.31 -16.45
C ARG A 3 -8.00 -17.70 -16.84
N ASP A 4 -8.50 -18.23 -17.96
CA ASP A 4 -8.22 -19.60 -18.36
C ASP A 4 -6.77 -19.80 -18.82
N ASP A 5 -6.16 -18.78 -19.40
CA ASP A 5 -4.75 -18.79 -19.80
C ASP A 5 -3.83 -18.80 -18.59
N ILE A 6 -4.13 -17.96 -17.59
CA ILE A 6 -3.37 -17.87 -16.34
C ILE A 6 -3.49 -19.19 -15.54
N LEU A 7 -4.68 -19.78 -15.48
CA LEU A 7 -4.88 -21.05 -14.80
C LEU A 7 -4.17 -22.21 -15.52
N ARG A 8 -4.19 -22.24 -16.85
CA ARG A 8 -3.42 -23.22 -17.63
C ARG A 8 -1.91 -23.07 -17.44
N PHE A 9 -1.43 -21.85 -17.43
CA PHE A 9 -0.03 -21.55 -17.13
C PHE A 9 0.35 -22.08 -15.74
N ALA A 10 -0.42 -21.76 -14.71
CA ALA A 10 -0.17 -22.23 -13.35
C ALA A 10 -0.19 -23.75 -13.21
N ALA A 11 -1.17 -24.42 -13.85
CA ALA A 11 -1.27 -25.88 -13.83
C ALA A 11 -0.07 -26.56 -14.49
N SER A 12 0.54 -25.92 -15.52
CA SER A 12 1.69 -26.46 -16.25
C SER A 12 3.02 -26.29 -15.52
N ARG A 13 3.12 -25.28 -14.63
CA ARG A 13 4.39 -24.89 -13.98
C ARG A 13 4.47 -25.28 -12.51
N ASP A 14 3.33 -25.52 -11.87
CA ASP A 14 3.21 -25.81 -10.43
C ASP A 14 4.08 -24.88 -9.55
N PRO A 15 3.95 -23.55 -9.69
CA PRO A 15 4.76 -22.62 -8.92
C PRO A 15 4.51 -22.85 -7.42
N GLU A 16 5.57 -23.05 -6.66
CA GLU A 16 5.53 -23.23 -5.20
C GLU A 16 4.66 -24.43 -4.70
N GLY A 17 4.38 -25.43 -5.53
CA GLY A 17 3.52 -26.57 -5.15
C GLY A 17 2.04 -26.20 -5.00
N LEU A 18 1.58 -25.17 -5.71
CA LEU A 18 0.19 -24.64 -5.63
C LEU A 18 -0.81 -25.37 -6.54
N ARG A 19 -0.42 -26.50 -7.15
CA ARG A 19 -1.26 -27.21 -8.12
C ARG A 19 -2.66 -27.53 -7.59
N ASP A 20 -2.76 -28.05 -6.38
CA ASP A 20 -4.05 -28.38 -5.78
C ASP A 20 -4.87 -27.12 -5.47
N THR A 21 -4.20 -26.03 -5.07
CA THR A 21 -4.81 -24.71 -4.88
C THR A 21 -5.30 -24.14 -6.20
N VAL A 22 -4.55 -24.30 -7.29
CA VAL A 22 -4.96 -23.90 -8.67
C VAL A 22 -6.23 -24.65 -9.09
N LEU A 23 -6.24 -25.97 -8.91
CA LEU A 23 -7.38 -26.80 -9.29
C LEU A 23 -8.63 -26.47 -8.45
N GLY A 24 -8.46 -26.27 -7.15
CA GLY A 24 -9.55 -25.84 -6.25
C GLY A 24 -10.08 -24.44 -6.60
N ALA A 25 -9.21 -23.50 -6.90
CA ALA A 25 -9.58 -22.15 -7.31
C ALA A 25 -10.27 -22.13 -8.69
N ALA A 26 -9.83 -22.95 -9.64
CA ALA A 26 -10.45 -23.07 -10.95
C ALA A 26 -11.90 -23.59 -10.89
N ALA A 27 -12.18 -24.43 -9.88
CA ALA A 27 -13.53 -24.97 -9.62
C ALA A 27 -14.39 -24.05 -8.74
N SER A 28 -13.83 -22.96 -8.19
CA SER A 28 -14.53 -22.04 -7.30
C SER A 28 -15.21 -20.93 -8.09
N ASP A 29 -16.48 -20.68 -7.77
CA ASP A 29 -17.23 -19.50 -8.23
C ASP A 29 -17.04 -18.28 -7.31
N ASP A 30 -16.27 -18.41 -6.22
CA ASP A 30 -16.00 -17.32 -5.31
C ASP A 30 -14.88 -16.41 -5.87
N GLU A 31 -15.30 -15.36 -6.58
CA GLU A 31 -14.40 -14.36 -7.15
C GLU A 31 -13.50 -13.69 -6.11
N THR A 32 -13.94 -13.57 -4.87
CA THR A 32 -13.14 -12.94 -3.81
C THR A 32 -11.90 -13.76 -3.43
N GLN A 33 -11.95 -15.06 -3.69
CA GLN A 33 -10.83 -15.97 -3.52
C GLN A 33 -9.99 -16.11 -4.79
N LEU A 34 -10.66 -16.17 -5.91
CA LEU A 34 -10.03 -16.43 -7.19
C LEU A 34 -9.22 -15.25 -7.69
N LEU A 35 -9.73 -14.01 -7.56
CA LEU A 35 -9.07 -12.84 -8.13
C LEU A 35 -7.67 -12.53 -7.52
N PRO A 36 -7.48 -12.55 -6.19
CA PRO A 36 -6.13 -12.38 -5.63
C PRO A 36 -5.15 -13.44 -6.11
N PHE A 37 -5.65 -14.67 -6.25
CA PHE A 37 -4.84 -15.79 -6.72
C PHE A 37 -4.46 -15.63 -8.21
N LEU A 38 -5.40 -15.26 -9.06
CA LEU A 38 -5.14 -14.96 -10.47
C LEU A 38 -4.15 -13.81 -10.64
N TYR A 39 -4.27 -12.76 -9.82
CA TYR A 39 -3.34 -11.64 -9.86
C TYR A 39 -1.92 -12.07 -9.46
N TYR A 40 -1.79 -12.90 -8.43
CA TYR A 40 -0.50 -13.47 -8.04
C TYR A 40 0.14 -14.27 -9.19
N LEU A 41 -0.63 -15.12 -9.84
CA LEU A 41 -0.15 -15.95 -10.95
C LEU A 41 0.11 -15.14 -12.23
N MET A 42 -0.65 -14.08 -12.45
CA MET A 42 -0.54 -13.23 -13.64
C MET A 42 0.86 -12.66 -13.81
N ARG A 43 1.53 -12.31 -12.72
CA ARG A 43 2.92 -11.81 -12.77
C ARG A 43 3.85 -12.80 -13.43
N GLY A 44 3.79 -14.07 -13.06
CA GLY A 44 4.58 -15.14 -13.69
C GLY A 44 4.18 -15.36 -15.15
N TRP A 45 2.89 -15.34 -15.44
CA TRP A 45 2.36 -15.50 -16.79
C TRP A 45 2.82 -14.39 -17.74
N ILE A 46 2.84 -13.13 -17.28
CA ILE A 46 3.37 -11.99 -18.05
C ILE A 46 4.89 -12.11 -18.23
N HIS A 47 5.59 -12.52 -17.17
CA HIS A 47 7.06 -12.56 -17.19
C HIS A 47 7.63 -13.61 -18.15
N GLU A 48 6.86 -14.66 -18.48
CA GLU A 48 7.25 -15.68 -19.46
C GLU A 48 6.96 -15.26 -20.91
N ASP A 49 6.37 -14.10 -21.12
CA ASP A 49 6.07 -13.57 -22.44
C ASP A 49 7.32 -12.92 -23.04
N GLY A 50 7.91 -13.61 -23.98
CA GLY A 50 9.21 -13.19 -24.56
C GLY A 50 9.16 -11.94 -25.43
N ASP A 51 7.95 -11.55 -25.93
CA ASP A 51 7.75 -10.41 -26.84
C ASP A 51 7.03 -9.23 -26.17
N GLY A 52 6.58 -9.37 -24.92
CA GLY A 52 5.91 -8.32 -24.16
C GLY A 52 4.45 -8.04 -24.58
N SER A 53 3.86 -8.88 -25.43
CA SER A 53 2.50 -8.68 -25.93
C SER A 53 1.46 -8.74 -24.80
N ARG A 54 1.62 -9.66 -23.86
CA ARG A 54 0.72 -9.81 -22.70
C ARG A 54 0.73 -8.59 -21.79
N MET A 55 1.92 -8.02 -21.54
CA MET A 55 2.04 -6.79 -20.78
C MET A 55 1.33 -5.64 -21.47
N HIS A 56 1.46 -5.53 -22.79
CA HIS A 56 0.79 -4.50 -23.57
C HIS A 56 -0.75 -4.65 -23.51
N GLU A 57 -1.27 -5.85 -23.64
CA GLU A 57 -2.70 -6.13 -23.52
C GLU A 57 -3.25 -5.78 -22.12
N VAL A 58 -2.53 -6.14 -21.06
CA VAL A 58 -2.92 -5.81 -19.68
C VAL A 58 -2.95 -4.29 -19.51
N ARG A 59 -1.89 -3.57 -19.91
CA ARG A 59 -1.83 -2.11 -19.78
C ARG A 59 -2.91 -1.39 -20.62
N SER A 60 -3.25 -1.92 -21.78
CA SER A 60 -4.35 -1.37 -22.59
C SER A 60 -5.69 -1.52 -21.90
N ALA A 61 -5.97 -2.69 -21.31
CA ALA A 61 -7.19 -2.92 -20.56
C ALA A 61 -7.27 -2.06 -19.29
N GLU A 62 -6.16 -1.85 -18.60
CA GLU A 62 -6.07 -0.97 -17.44
C GLU A 62 -6.33 0.50 -17.83
N ALA A 63 -5.78 0.96 -18.94
CA ALA A 63 -6.01 2.31 -19.44
C ALA A 63 -7.48 2.55 -19.81
N GLU A 64 -8.15 1.58 -20.43
CA GLU A 64 -9.60 1.61 -20.69
C GLU A 64 -10.42 1.71 -19.38
N ALA A 65 -9.93 1.13 -18.29
CA ALA A 65 -10.54 1.20 -16.96
C ALA A 65 -10.13 2.43 -16.15
N GLY A 66 -9.39 3.37 -16.73
CA GLY A 66 -8.98 4.63 -16.08
C GLY A 66 -7.68 4.56 -15.27
N LEU A 67 -6.93 3.45 -15.38
CA LEU A 67 -5.62 3.31 -14.75
C LEU A 67 -4.51 3.58 -15.77
N VAL A 68 -3.74 4.63 -15.55
CA VAL A 68 -2.67 5.05 -16.45
C VAL A 68 -1.32 4.85 -15.78
N HIS A 69 -0.43 4.12 -16.45
CA HIS A 69 0.96 3.99 -16.04
C HIS A 69 1.77 5.21 -16.50
N LEU A 70 2.47 5.82 -15.57
CA LEU A 70 3.42 6.88 -15.88
C LEU A 70 4.74 6.22 -16.28
N ALA A 71 5.19 6.56 -17.49
CA ALA A 71 6.45 6.02 -17.99
C ALA A 71 7.62 6.49 -17.11
N GLU A 72 8.49 5.56 -16.78
CA GLU A 72 9.73 5.86 -16.06
C GLU A 72 10.59 6.84 -16.86
N PRO A 73 11.02 7.98 -16.28
CA PRO A 73 11.84 8.98 -16.99
C PRO A 73 13.31 8.54 -17.19
N GLY A 74 13.63 7.27 -16.91
CA GLY A 74 14.95 6.70 -17.16
C GLY A 74 16.04 7.03 -16.12
N HIS A 75 15.72 7.84 -15.11
CA HIS A 75 16.69 8.25 -14.08
C HIS A 75 16.30 7.84 -12.66
N ILE A 76 15.05 7.47 -12.46
CA ILE A 76 14.52 7.04 -11.16
C ILE A 76 13.76 5.73 -11.41
N LEU A 77 14.22 4.64 -10.80
CA LEU A 77 13.59 3.33 -10.87
C LEU A 77 12.36 3.29 -9.94
N VAL A 78 11.37 4.13 -10.22
CA VAL A 78 10.12 4.21 -9.47
C VAL A 78 8.97 4.24 -10.48
N ASP A 79 8.19 3.18 -10.48
CA ASP A 79 6.95 3.12 -11.24
C ASP A 79 5.85 3.92 -10.54
N ALA A 80 4.99 4.56 -11.31
CA ALA A 80 3.82 5.24 -10.78
C ALA A 80 2.59 5.00 -11.67
N GLN A 81 1.43 5.01 -11.03
CA GLN A 81 0.15 4.86 -11.71
C GLN A 81 -0.82 5.94 -11.23
N VAL A 82 -1.64 6.41 -12.14
CA VAL A 82 -2.74 7.33 -11.85
C VAL A 82 -4.07 6.62 -12.12
N VAL A 83 -4.98 6.65 -11.14
CA VAL A 83 -6.35 6.18 -11.31
C VAL A 83 -7.29 7.36 -11.22
N GLU A 84 -7.92 7.74 -12.34
CA GLU A 84 -8.92 8.78 -12.40
C GLU A 84 -10.25 8.24 -11.86
N LEU A 85 -10.72 8.75 -10.71
CA LEU A 85 -11.92 8.21 -10.06
C LEU A 85 -13.18 8.36 -10.90
N ALA A 86 -13.28 9.42 -11.72
CA ALA A 86 -14.38 9.61 -12.65
C ALA A 86 -14.51 8.54 -13.75
N LYS A 87 -13.40 7.86 -14.05
CA LYS A 87 -13.34 6.82 -15.09
C LYS A 87 -13.49 5.40 -14.53
N VAL A 88 -13.58 5.24 -13.23
CA VAL A 88 -13.77 3.93 -12.60
C VAL A 88 -15.06 3.29 -13.10
N VAL A 89 -14.95 2.06 -13.60
CA VAL A 89 -16.08 1.25 -14.06
C VAL A 89 -16.46 0.27 -12.95
N PRO A 90 -17.63 0.43 -12.29
CA PRO A 90 -18.01 -0.37 -11.12
C PRO A 90 -17.97 -1.89 -11.36
N ASP A 91 -18.39 -2.34 -12.54
CA ASP A 91 -18.44 -3.77 -12.88
C ASP A 91 -17.06 -4.40 -13.06
N LEU A 92 -16.03 -3.60 -13.33
CA LEU A 92 -14.64 -4.05 -13.48
C LEU A 92 -13.87 -4.03 -12.16
N LEU A 93 -14.44 -3.44 -11.09
CA LEU A 93 -13.82 -3.45 -9.78
C LEU A 93 -13.82 -4.85 -9.16
N ASP A 94 -12.78 -5.13 -8.38
CA ASP A 94 -12.77 -6.27 -7.46
C ASP A 94 -14.08 -6.28 -6.65
N PRO A 95 -14.77 -7.42 -6.51
CA PRO A 95 -16.06 -7.49 -5.79
C PRO A 95 -16.00 -6.88 -4.39
N ARG A 96 -14.86 -6.96 -3.73
CA ARG A 96 -14.63 -6.40 -2.39
C ARG A 96 -14.63 -4.86 -2.37
N LEU A 97 -14.45 -4.21 -3.53
CA LEU A 97 -14.50 -2.75 -3.70
C LEU A 97 -15.88 -2.26 -4.13
N ARG A 98 -16.78 -3.17 -4.55
CA ARG A 98 -18.13 -2.79 -4.95
C ARG A 98 -18.93 -2.33 -3.73
N MET A 99 -19.53 -1.16 -3.84
CA MET A 99 -20.31 -0.52 -2.78
C MET A 99 -21.36 0.41 -3.35
N ASP A 100 -22.33 0.80 -2.52
CA ASP A 100 -23.40 1.72 -2.92
C ASP A 100 -22.84 3.14 -3.16
N GLY A 101 -23.21 3.71 -4.30
CA GLY A 101 -22.90 5.11 -4.61
C GLY A 101 -21.66 5.31 -5.47
N LEU A 102 -21.06 4.25 -6.01
CA LEU A 102 -19.95 4.36 -6.96
C LEU A 102 -20.27 5.27 -8.16
N ASP A 103 -21.51 5.36 -8.59
CA ASP A 103 -21.94 6.28 -9.65
C ASP A 103 -21.66 7.76 -9.34
N ALA A 104 -21.57 8.13 -8.05
CA ALA A 104 -21.23 9.49 -7.65
C ALA A 104 -19.80 9.87 -8.07
N LEU A 105 -18.89 8.89 -8.21
CA LEU A 105 -17.50 9.10 -8.63
C LEU A 105 -17.38 9.71 -10.03
N ARG A 106 -18.37 9.54 -10.89
CA ARG A 106 -18.38 10.16 -12.24
C ARG A 106 -18.29 11.68 -12.21
N ARG A 107 -18.61 12.32 -11.08
CA ARG A 107 -18.48 13.77 -10.89
C ARG A 107 -17.20 14.18 -10.17
N SER A 108 -16.39 13.22 -9.77
CA SER A 108 -15.15 13.47 -9.04
C SER A 108 -14.06 13.99 -9.98
N ASP A 109 -13.32 14.97 -9.50
CA ASP A 109 -12.07 15.45 -10.09
C ASP A 109 -10.82 14.81 -9.45
N ALA A 110 -11.05 13.92 -8.49
CA ALA A 110 -9.97 13.29 -7.75
C ALA A 110 -9.31 12.14 -8.53
N CYS A 111 -8.05 11.95 -8.26
CA CYS A 111 -7.30 10.78 -8.71
C CYS A 111 -6.52 10.14 -7.55
N ILE A 112 -6.23 8.86 -7.70
CA ILE A 112 -5.26 8.16 -6.88
C ILE A 112 -3.93 8.18 -7.62
N LEU A 113 -2.87 8.66 -6.97
CA LEU A 113 -1.50 8.46 -7.44
C LEU A 113 -0.87 7.35 -6.61
N ASN A 114 -0.62 6.22 -7.22
CA ASN A 114 0.17 5.14 -6.63
C ASN A 114 1.64 5.29 -7.06
N ILE A 115 2.55 5.20 -6.10
CA ILE A 115 4.00 5.28 -6.32
C ILE A 115 4.60 4.00 -5.75
N ASP A 116 5.21 3.20 -6.61
CA ASP A 116 5.79 1.92 -6.23
C ASP A 116 7.23 2.09 -5.74
N TYR A 117 7.50 1.56 -4.55
CA TYR A 117 8.84 1.43 -3.96
C TYR A 117 9.70 2.72 -3.90
N PRO A 118 9.19 3.81 -3.36
CA PRO A 118 10.01 5.02 -3.14
C PRO A 118 10.91 4.81 -1.91
N LEU A 119 11.99 4.04 -2.07
CA LEU A 119 12.83 3.55 -0.98
C LEU A 119 13.50 4.67 -0.17
N GLY A 120 13.39 4.59 1.15
CA GLY A 120 14.07 5.45 2.10
C GLY A 120 13.76 6.93 1.86
N MET A 121 14.78 7.78 1.78
CA MET A 121 14.63 9.23 1.57
C MET A 121 13.99 9.63 0.24
N ALA A 122 13.93 8.74 -0.76
CA ALA A 122 13.19 9.01 -1.99
C ALA A 122 11.70 9.26 -1.71
N ALA A 123 11.13 8.63 -0.69
CA ALA A 123 9.77 8.84 -0.23
C ALA A 123 9.49 10.32 0.12
N TYR A 124 10.40 10.95 0.86
CA TYR A 124 10.31 12.40 1.18
C TYR A 124 10.32 13.26 -0.09
N HIS A 125 11.29 13.04 -0.97
CA HIS A 125 11.47 13.88 -2.16
C HIS A 125 10.31 13.75 -3.14
N LEU A 126 9.81 12.54 -3.36
CA LEU A 126 8.69 12.29 -4.25
C LEU A 126 7.40 12.92 -3.72
N LEU A 127 7.06 12.69 -2.44
CA LEU A 127 5.85 13.26 -1.85
C LEU A 127 5.92 14.78 -1.81
N SER A 128 7.05 15.37 -1.41
CA SER A 128 7.25 16.83 -1.41
C SER A 128 7.04 17.42 -2.81
N ARG A 129 7.54 16.73 -3.85
CA ARG A 129 7.37 17.19 -5.25
C ARG A 129 5.94 17.08 -5.73
N VAL A 130 5.27 15.97 -5.42
CA VAL A 130 3.84 15.76 -5.74
C VAL A 130 3.01 16.84 -5.07
N GLY A 131 3.20 17.06 -3.76
CA GLY A 131 2.43 18.03 -3.00
C GLY A 131 2.57 19.48 -3.48
N GLN A 132 3.70 19.83 -4.12
CA GLN A 132 3.89 21.14 -4.76
C GLN A 132 3.16 21.27 -6.10
N GLY A 133 2.84 20.17 -6.75
CA GLY A 133 2.26 20.13 -8.09
C GLY A 133 0.76 19.88 -8.15
N VAL A 134 0.12 19.51 -7.03
CA VAL A 134 -1.30 19.19 -6.97
C VAL A 134 -2.06 20.27 -6.21
N GLY A 135 -3.34 20.43 -6.53
CA GLY A 135 -4.19 21.44 -5.88
C GLY A 135 -4.54 21.10 -4.43
N GLU A 136 -4.96 19.87 -4.18
CA GLU A 136 -5.39 19.39 -2.85
C GLU A 136 -4.92 17.96 -2.63
N LEU A 137 -4.28 17.70 -1.50
CA LEU A 137 -4.01 16.36 -1.01
C LEU A 137 -5.08 15.99 0.03
N ARG A 138 -5.90 14.98 -0.27
CA ARG A 138 -7.01 14.52 0.57
C ARG A 138 -6.62 13.40 1.52
N GLY A 139 -5.61 12.63 1.17
CA GLY A 139 -5.08 11.55 2.00
C GLY A 139 -3.74 11.03 1.49
N ILE A 140 -2.93 10.52 2.40
CA ILE A 140 -1.66 9.88 2.13
C ILE A 140 -1.66 8.54 2.87
N TYR A 141 -1.48 7.48 2.10
CA TYR A 141 -1.52 6.12 2.62
C TYR A 141 -0.22 5.41 2.28
N VAL A 142 0.53 5.06 3.31
CA VAL A 142 1.77 4.31 3.20
C VAL A 142 1.46 2.84 3.38
N MET A 143 1.70 2.04 2.36
CA MET A 143 1.59 0.60 2.41
C MET A 143 2.93 -0.01 2.05
N GLY A 144 3.52 -0.77 2.95
CA GLY A 144 4.83 -1.36 2.71
C GLY A 144 5.08 -2.65 3.47
N LYS A 145 6.06 -3.39 2.98
CA LYS A 145 6.58 -4.53 3.73
C LYS A 145 7.48 -4.04 4.86
N ALA A 146 7.41 -4.73 5.98
CA ALA A 146 8.26 -4.44 7.13
C ALA A 146 8.72 -5.73 7.82
N ALA A 147 9.77 -5.63 8.61
CA ALA A 147 10.11 -6.67 9.57
C ALA A 147 9.31 -6.45 10.86
N THR A 148 8.74 -7.51 11.40
CA THR A 148 8.01 -7.46 12.67
C THR A 148 8.85 -8.05 13.80
N LEU A 149 8.81 -7.41 14.97
CA LEU A 149 9.47 -7.88 16.18
C LEU A 149 8.53 -8.66 17.11
N ASN A 150 7.21 -8.53 16.94
CA ASN A 150 6.19 -9.15 17.78
C ASN A 150 5.15 -9.98 17.03
N GLY A 151 5.15 -9.92 15.70
CA GLY A 151 4.19 -10.63 14.85
C GLY A 151 4.81 -11.78 14.06
N ARG A 152 4.06 -12.26 13.07
CA ARG A 152 4.44 -13.33 12.12
C ARG A 152 4.39 -12.79 10.70
N VAL A 153 5.08 -13.47 9.78
CA VAL A 153 4.94 -13.19 8.34
C VAL A 153 3.48 -13.33 7.93
N GLY A 154 2.96 -12.29 7.25
CA GLY A 154 1.56 -12.19 6.84
C GLY A 154 0.67 -11.37 7.79
N ASP A 155 1.14 -11.03 8.99
CA ASP A 155 0.42 -10.10 9.88
C ASP A 155 0.48 -8.66 9.35
N VAL A 156 -0.50 -7.85 9.74
CA VAL A 156 -0.56 -6.43 9.41
C VAL A 156 -0.42 -5.58 10.67
N MET A 157 0.47 -4.59 10.59
CA MET A 157 0.75 -3.65 11.67
C MET A 157 0.31 -2.25 11.27
N LEU A 158 -0.57 -1.64 12.06
CA LEU A 158 -1.08 -0.29 11.88
C LEU A 158 -0.36 0.64 12.85
N SER A 159 0.58 1.44 12.33
CA SER A 159 1.44 2.27 13.16
C SER A 159 0.75 3.59 13.54
N SER A 160 0.82 3.97 14.80
CA SER A 160 0.39 5.27 15.33
C SER A 160 1.55 6.11 15.86
N ALA A 161 2.72 5.53 15.99
CA ALA A 161 3.96 6.19 16.32
C ALA A 161 5.08 5.71 15.38
N VAL A 162 5.92 6.63 14.90
CA VAL A 162 7.05 6.33 14.02
C VAL A 162 8.26 7.11 14.49
N TYR A 163 9.30 6.42 14.92
CA TYR A 163 10.61 7.04 15.12
C TYR A 163 11.42 6.96 13.83
N ASP A 164 11.95 8.09 13.40
CA ASP A 164 12.75 8.21 12.18
C ASP A 164 14.24 8.44 12.51
N GLU A 165 15.09 7.49 12.16
CA GLU A 165 16.54 7.64 12.35
C GLU A 165 17.15 8.78 11.52
N HIS A 166 16.48 9.27 10.46
CA HIS A 166 17.02 10.35 9.62
C HIS A 166 16.88 11.71 10.31
N SER A 167 15.68 12.04 10.76
CA SER A 167 15.37 13.30 11.44
C SER A 167 15.54 13.20 12.96
N ARG A 168 15.56 12.00 13.51
CA ARG A 168 15.48 11.66 14.94
C ARG A 168 14.17 12.11 15.59
N ASN A 169 13.13 12.36 14.77
CA ASN A 169 11.82 12.69 15.28
C ASN A 169 11.04 11.44 15.65
N THR A 170 10.17 11.59 16.64
CA THR A 170 9.07 10.67 16.89
C THR A 170 7.79 11.30 16.37
N PHE A 171 7.26 10.78 15.27
CA PHE A 171 5.98 11.21 14.74
C PHE A 171 4.86 10.46 15.42
N LEU A 172 3.86 11.20 15.91
CA LEU A 172 2.61 10.67 16.44
C LEU A 172 1.48 11.02 15.48
N LEU A 173 0.67 10.03 15.11
CA LEU A 173 -0.43 10.21 14.18
C LEU A 173 -1.65 9.40 14.58
N ARG A 174 -2.82 9.90 14.19
CA ARG A 174 -4.05 9.11 14.19
C ARG A 174 -4.11 8.34 12.87
N ASN A 175 -3.86 7.04 12.93
CA ASN A 175 -3.96 6.19 11.74
C ASN A 175 -5.42 6.13 11.25
N ALA A 176 -5.64 6.29 9.94
CA ALA A 176 -6.94 6.21 9.32
C ALA A 176 -7.57 4.81 9.38
N PHE A 177 -6.75 3.80 9.63
CA PHE A 177 -7.16 2.40 9.70
C PHE A 177 -7.08 1.86 11.11
N THR A 178 -7.97 0.90 11.39
CA THR A 178 -8.01 0.12 12.61
C THR A 178 -8.05 -1.37 12.27
N ALA A 179 -7.75 -2.22 13.23
CA ALA A 179 -7.86 -3.66 13.04
C ALA A 179 -9.27 -4.08 12.59
N SER A 180 -10.31 -3.43 13.12
CA SER A 180 -11.69 -3.70 12.73
C SER A 180 -12.00 -3.33 11.26
N SER A 181 -11.35 -2.30 10.71
CA SER A 181 -11.55 -1.89 9.31
C SER A 181 -10.81 -2.78 8.31
N LEU A 182 -9.73 -3.42 8.75
CA LEU A 182 -8.88 -4.23 7.88
C LEU A 182 -9.15 -5.74 8.00
N ARG A 183 -9.48 -6.22 9.21
CA ARG A 183 -9.72 -7.64 9.48
C ARG A 183 -10.68 -8.35 8.51
N PRO A 184 -11.77 -7.73 8.04
CA PRO A 184 -12.68 -8.38 7.07
C PRO A 184 -12.02 -8.79 5.75
N TRP A 185 -10.91 -8.18 5.40
CA TRP A 185 -10.20 -8.38 4.13
C TRP A 185 -9.02 -9.34 4.24
N LEU A 186 -8.53 -9.58 5.47
CA LEU A 186 -7.40 -10.47 5.76
C LEU A 186 -7.90 -11.89 6.05
N ARG A 187 -7.38 -12.87 5.34
CA ARG A 187 -7.74 -14.30 5.53
C ARG A 187 -6.76 -15.01 6.45
N HIS A 188 -5.48 -14.73 6.23
CA HIS A 188 -4.37 -15.33 6.95
C HIS A 188 -3.62 -14.26 7.73
N GLY A 189 -3.26 -14.54 8.96
CA GLY A 189 -2.59 -13.58 9.84
C GLY A 189 -3.52 -12.76 10.71
N ASP A 190 -2.93 -11.86 11.47
CA ASP A 190 -3.60 -10.98 12.43
C ASP A 190 -3.34 -9.51 12.10
N VAL A 191 -4.15 -8.61 12.70
CA VAL A 191 -3.99 -7.16 12.55
C VAL A 191 -3.71 -6.57 13.92
N PHE A 192 -2.64 -5.78 14.02
CA PHE A 192 -2.21 -5.12 15.24
C PHE A 192 -2.40 -3.61 15.12
N ASP A 193 -3.23 -3.04 15.98
CA ASP A 193 -3.42 -1.59 16.13
C ASP A 193 -2.31 -0.94 16.95
N ASN A 194 -2.14 0.37 16.79
CA ASN A 194 -1.30 1.23 17.62
C ASN A 194 0.15 0.74 17.74
N GLN A 195 0.71 0.26 16.66
CA GLN A 195 2.09 -0.20 16.63
C GLN A 195 3.07 0.97 16.57
N SER A 196 4.26 0.75 17.13
CA SER A 196 5.37 1.69 17.05
C SER A 196 6.36 1.21 15.99
N ALA A 197 6.52 2.01 14.94
CA ALA A 197 7.48 1.75 13.88
C ALA A 197 8.80 2.47 14.11
N LEU A 198 9.86 1.85 13.65
CA LEU A 198 11.19 2.43 13.57
C LEU A 198 11.60 2.48 12.10
N THR A 199 11.72 3.70 11.57
CA THR A 199 12.30 3.92 10.24
C THR A 199 13.82 3.86 10.36
N VAL A 200 14.41 2.79 9.81
CA VAL A 200 15.85 2.56 9.83
C VAL A 200 16.53 3.07 8.55
N ARG A 201 17.76 3.56 8.70
CA ARG A 201 18.56 4.06 7.55
C ARG A 201 19.11 2.97 6.65
N SER A 202 19.17 1.74 7.14
CA SER A 202 19.85 0.65 6.45
C SER A 202 19.18 -0.68 6.70
N ALA A 203 19.04 -1.47 5.64
CA ALA A 203 18.55 -2.85 5.70
C ALA A 203 19.54 -3.83 6.35
N PHE A 204 20.77 -3.41 6.67
CA PHE A 204 21.81 -4.28 7.23
C PHE A 204 21.75 -4.45 8.75
N LEU A 205 20.72 -3.95 9.42
CA LEU A 205 20.54 -4.03 10.87
C LEU A 205 20.03 -5.40 11.37
N GLN A 206 20.52 -6.50 10.81
CA GLN A 206 20.15 -7.85 11.26
C GLN A 206 21.00 -8.34 12.45
N ASN A 207 21.48 -7.43 13.28
CA ASN A 207 22.18 -7.81 14.50
C ASN A 207 21.15 -8.14 15.60
N PRO A 208 21.12 -9.37 16.14
CA PRO A 208 20.17 -9.76 17.19
C PRO A 208 20.19 -8.84 18.41
N ASN A 209 21.34 -8.24 18.74
CA ASN A 209 21.46 -7.34 19.87
C ASN A 209 20.68 -6.03 19.63
N TYR A 210 20.72 -5.47 18.43
CA TYR A 210 19.91 -4.30 18.06
C TYR A 210 18.42 -4.64 18.05
N MET A 211 18.03 -5.78 17.48
CA MET A 211 16.64 -6.22 17.47
C MET A 211 16.06 -6.32 18.88
N ASN A 212 16.83 -6.89 19.81
CA ASN A 212 16.44 -6.99 21.20
C ASN A 212 16.34 -5.62 21.90
N ALA A 213 17.24 -4.67 21.56
CA ALA A 213 17.15 -3.31 22.07
C ALA A 213 15.89 -2.61 21.54
N PHE A 214 15.65 -2.62 20.24
CA PHE A 214 14.46 -2.01 19.63
C PHE A 214 13.16 -2.57 20.21
N TYR A 215 13.08 -3.88 20.40
CA TYR A 215 11.90 -4.50 21.01
C TYR A 215 11.70 -4.05 22.47
N ARG A 216 12.77 -3.95 23.26
CA ARG A 216 12.71 -3.44 24.65
C ARG A 216 12.31 -1.97 24.70
N ASP A 217 12.69 -1.18 23.71
CA ASP A 217 12.32 0.23 23.58
C ASP A 217 10.89 0.41 23.05
N GLY A 218 10.17 -0.70 22.81
CA GLY A 218 8.76 -0.68 22.43
C GLY A 218 8.49 -0.63 20.94
N TYR A 219 9.50 -0.73 20.08
CA TYR A 219 9.30 -0.83 18.63
C TYR A 219 8.90 -2.25 18.24
N THR A 220 7.92 -2.34 17.36
CA THR A 220 7.36 -3.60 16.88
C THR A 220 7.49 -3.78 15.37
N VAL A 221 7.75 -2.70 14.65
CA VAL A 221 7.84 -2.63 13.20
C VAL A 221 9.16 -1.99 12.80
N LEU A 222 9.90 -2.61 11.87
CA LEU A 222 11.10 -2.03 11.25
C LEU A 222 10.87 -1.83 9.76
N GLU A 223 11.01 -0.59 9.30
CA GLU A 223 10.77 -0.20 7.91
C GLU A 223 11.71 0.95 7.51
N MET A 224 11.61 1.50 6.31
CA MET A 224 12.59 2.48 5.79
C MET A 224 11.97 3.76 5.22
N GLU A 225 10.64 3.88 5.14
CA GLU A 225 9.96 4.91 4.35
C GLU A 225 9.02 5.81 5.15
N ALA A 226 8.41 5.31 6.22
CA ALA A 226 7.35 6.04 6.94
C ALA A 226 7.84 7.36 7.51
N GLY A 227 9.01 7.41 8.14
CA GLY A 227 9.60 8.64 8.66
C GLY A 227 9.80 9.73 7.61
N PRO A 228 10.48 9.44 6.48
CA PRO A 228 10.57 10.33 5.32
C PRO A 228 9.22 10.82 4.79
N PHE A 229 8.22 9.93 4.63
CA PHE A 229 6.87 10.35 4.25
C PHE A 229 6.25 11.31 5.26
N LEU A 230 6.34 11.02 6.56
CA LEU A 230 5.78 11.87 7.61
C LEU A 230 6.48 13.22 7.71
N SER A 231 7.78 13.28 7.44
CA SER A 231 8.53 14.54 7.31
C SER A 231 7.97 15.40 6.17
N ALA A 232 7.71 14.81 5.01
CA ALA A 232 7.07 15.51 3.90
C ALA A 232 5.63 15.91 4.21
N CYS A 233 4.84 15.06 4.87
CA CYS A 233 3.49 15.39 5.32
C CYS A 233 3.47 16.62 6.22
N TRP A 234 4.41 16.71 7.16
CA TRP A 234 4.55 17.88 8.01
C TRP A 234 4.75 19.16 7.19
N GLU A 235 5.72 19.18 6.28
CA GLU A 235 6.04 20.37 5.47
C GLU A 235 4.93 20.75 4.50
N LEU A 236 4.10 19.81 4.06
CA LEU A 236 2.94 20.07 3.23
C LEU A 236 1.74 20.62 4.02
N THR A 237 1.61 20.23 5.29
CA THR A 237 0.54 20.68 6.17
C THR A 237 0.89 22.00 6.85
N TRP A 238 2.11 22.11 7.33
CA TRP A 238 2.66 23.28 7.98
C TRP A 238 3.81 23.79 7.11
N PRO A 239 3.68 24.94 6.43
CA PRO A 239 4.69 25.40 5.47
C PRO A 239 5.96 25.89 6.20
N THR A 240 6.49 25.04 7.05
CA THR A 240 7.73 25.22 7.81
C THR A 240 8.55 23.94 7.70
N ARG A 241 9.86 24.07 7.77
CA ARG A 241 10.75 22.91 7.75
C ARG A 241 10.44 21.98 8.93
N VAL A 242 10.44 20.67 8.67
CA VAL A 242 10.27 19.68 9.72
C VAL A 242 11.35 19.84 10.79
N PRO A 243 10.99 19.82 12.09
CA PRO A 243 11.98 19.89 13.17
C PRO A 243 12.90 18.65 13.17
N SER A 244 13.90 18.65 14.02
CA SER A 244 14.80 17.51 14.23
C SER A 244 14.91 17.22 15.71
N ASP A 245 14.95 15.93 16.06
CA ASP A 245 15.14 15.46 17.43
C ASP A 245 13.97 15.83 18.37
N GLU A 246 12.73 15.80 17.83
CA GLU A 246 11.54 16.22 18.55
C GLU A 246 10.41 15.20 18.44
N ILE A 247 9.40 15.35 19.31
CA ILE A 247 8.11 14.65 19.19
C ILE A 247 7.18 15.53 18.34
N VAL A 248 6.79 15.02 17.17
CA VAL A 248 5.99 15.72 16.16
C VAL A 248 4.61 15.11 16.09
N SER A 249 3.56 15.87 16.38
CA SER A 249 2.18 15.41 16.24
C SER A 249 1.62 15.80 14.87
N LEU A 250 1.19 14.81 14.09
CA LEU A 250 0.52 14.97 12.79
C LEU A 250 -1.01 14.84 12.91
N GLY A 251 -1.55 14.96 14.12
CA GLY A 251 -2.98 14.92 14.41
C GLY A 251 -3.55 16.32 14.55
N GLY A 252 -3.95 16.95 13.47
CA GLY A 252 -4.59 18.27 13.50
C GLY A 252 -5.73 18.36 12.49
N ASP A 253 -6.57 19.41 12.63
CA ASP A 253 -7.79 19.67 11.83
C ASP A 253 -7.52 20.00 10.34
N GLY A 254 -6.32 19.68 9.83
CA GLY A 254 -5.86 20.06 8.49
C GLY A 254 -6.51 19.32 7.31
N GLY A 255 -7.50 18.47 7.54
CA GLY A 255 -8.23 17.77 6.46
C GLY A 255 -7.47 16.64 5.77
N LEU A 256 -6.14 16.54 5.95
CA LEU A 256 -5.32 15.47 5.38
C LEU A 256 -5.44 14.19 6.20
N GLU A 257 -5.92 13.13 5.58
CA GLU A 257 -5.97 11.81 6.21
C GLU A 257 -4.65 11.05 6.03
N LEU A 258 -4.16 10.44 7.11
CA LEU A 258 -2.93 9.66 7.10
C LEU A 258 -3.22 8.20 7.47
N GLY A 259 -2.66 7.27 6.70
CA GLY A 259 -2.71 5.84 6.99
C GLY A 259 -1.35 5.19 6.80
N ILE A 260 -0.92 4.37 7.77
CA ILE A 260 0.32 3.61 7.69
C ILE A 260 0.00 2.15 7.97
N LEU A 261 0.16 1.32 6.93
CA LEU A 261 -0.13 -0.11 6.95
C LEU A 261 1.14 -0.87 6.56
N HIS A 262 1.73 -1.54 7.51
CA HIS A 262 2.86 -2.42 7.23
C HIS A 262 2.42 -3.87 7.27
N TYR A 263 2.78 -4.65 6.26
CA TYR A 263 2.60 -6.09 6.29
C TYR A 263 3.94 -6.78 6.58
N ALA A 264 3.91 -7.74 7.50
CA ALA A 264 5.10 -8.46 7.91
C ALA A 264 5.60 -9.37 6.78
N SER A 265 6.74 -9.04 6.20
CA SER A 265 7.45 -9.86 5.21
C SER A 265 8.54 -10.70 5.85
N ASP A 266 9.07 -10.25 6.97
CA ASP A 266 10.22 -10.82 7.64
C ASP A 266 10.04 -10.81 9.15
N THR A 267 10.67 -11.81 9.79
CA THR A 267 10.89 -11.83 11.23
C THR A 267 12.40 -11.87 11.47
N PRO A 268 13.03 -10.83 12.05
CA PRO A 268 14.49 -10.74 12.17
C PRO A 268 15.13 -11.87 12.95
N TYR A 269 14.34 -12.56 13.76
CA TYR A 269 14.79 -13.72 14.57
C TYR A 269 14.97 -15.00 13.75
N SER A 270 14.49 -15.06 12.51
CA SER A 270 14.67 -16.23 11.67
C SER A 270 15.95 -16.09 10.84
N ARG A 271 16.87 -17.05 10.96
CA ARG A 271 18.17 -17.07 10.24
C ARG A 271 18.02 -17.09 8.70
N ARG A 272 16.83 -17.24 8.18
CA ARG A 272 16.57 -17.44 6.73
C ARG A 272 15.89 -16.25 6.07
N GLN A 273 15.48 -15.21 6.82
CA GLN A 273 14.68 -14.12 6.29
C GLN A 273 15.44 -12.80 6.43
N SER A 274 15.66 -12.18 5.30
CA SER A 274 16.31 -10.89 5.15
C SER A 274 15.25 -9.87 4.73
N LEU A 275 15.38 -8.61 5.14
CA LEU A 275 14.60 -7.48 4.59
C LEU A 275 14.67 -7.40 3.05
N LEU A 276 15.58 -8.17 2.45
CA LEU A 276 15.78 -8.33 1.02
C LEU A 276 15.07 -9.57 0.46
N SER A 277 14.12 -10.19 1.17
CA SER A 277 13.40 -11.35 0.63
C SER A 277 12.71 -11.00 -0.70
N LYS A 278 12.99 -11.80 -1.73
CA LYS A 278 12.70 -11.46 -3.13
C LYS A 278 11.20 -11.46 -3.47
N SER A 279 10.41 -12.27 -2.79
CA SER A 279 8.95 -12.33 -3.00
C SER A 279 8.26 -12.98 -1.80
N LEU A 280 7.06 -12.52 -1.50
CA LEU A 280 6.17 -13.23 -0.60
C LEU A 280 5.59 -14.46 -1.31
N SER A 281 5.39 -15.55 -0.56
CA SER A 281 4.57 -16.67 -1.04
C SER A 281 3.13 -16.21 -1.27
N TYR A 282 2.33 -17.01 -1.95
CA TYR A 282 0.90 -16.70 -2.15
C TYR A 282 0.19 -16.37 -0.82
N PHE A 283 0.46 -17.10 0.23
CA PHE A 283 -0.13 -16.83 1.56
C PHE A 283 0.37 -15.50 2.16
N GLY A 284 1.61 -15.12 1.88
CA GLY A 284 2.17 -13.85 2.35
C GLY A 284 1.63 -12.63 1.61
N VAL A 285 1.14 -12.78 0.36
CA VAL A 285 0.54 -11.66 -0.38
C VAL A 285 -0.90 -11.36 0.03
N ASP A 286 -1.57 -12.23 0.81
CA ASP A 286 -2.92 -11.97 1.33
C ASP A 286 -2.98 -10.67 2.13
N SER A 287 -1.98 -10.43 2.98
CA SER A 287 -1.87 -9.18 3.75
C SER A 287 -1.68 -7.95 2.86
N THR A 288 -0.94 -8.08 1.76
CA THR A 288 -0.79 -7.00 0.77
C THR A 288 -2.13 -6.65 0.12
N TYR A 289 -2.90 -7.67 -0.31
CA TYR A 289 -4.22 -7.46 -0.88
C TYR A 289 -5.21 -6.89 0.13
N ALA A 290 -5.19 -7.37 1.37
CA ALA A 290 -6.04 -6.84 2.43
C ALA A 290 -5.78 -5.34 2.67
N CYS A 291 -4.51 -4.94 2.75
CA CYS A 291 -4.12 -3.53 2.87
C CYS A 291 -4.57 -2.71 1.65
N ALA A 292 -4.32 -3.19 0.44
CA ALA A 292 -4.72 -2.49 -0.78
C ALA A 292 -6.24 -2.31 -0.87
N ILE A 293 -7.02 -3.36 -0.58
CA ILE A 293 -8.50 -3.28 -0.54
C ILE A 293 -8.97 -2.27 0.51
N ALA A 294 -8.41 -2.31 1.72
CA ALA A 294 -8.80 -1.37 2.78
C ALA A 294 -8.51 0.08 2.37
N ILE A 295 -7.34 0.36 1.78
CA ILE A 295 -6.95 1.70 1.32
C ILE A 295 -7.89 2.17 0.21
N VAL A 296 -8.07 1.38 -0.85
CA VAL A 296 -8.90 1.78 -1.99
C VAL A 296 -10.36 1.96 -1.56
N ARG A 297 -10.92 1.06 -0.74
CA ARG A 297 -12.26 1.25 -0.16
C ARG A 297 -12.38 2.57 0.58
N ARG A 298 -11.43 2.87 1.46
CA ARG A 298 -11.43 4.11 2.23
C ARG A 298 -11.43 5.34 1.34
N ILE A 299 -10.63 5.34 0.28
CA ILE A 299 -10.59 6.43 -0.70
C ILE A 299 -11.94 6.57 -1.41
N LEU A 300 -12.51 5.46 -1.90
CA LEU A 300 -13.79 5.47 -2.60
C LEU A 300 -14.94 5.94 -1.68
N GLU A 301 -15.02 5.42 -0.44
CA GLU A 301 -16.04 5.80 0.54
C GLU A 301 -16.00 7.31 0.84
N ARG A 302 -14.81 7.86 1.11
CA ARG A 302 -14.65 9.31 1.37
C ARG A 302 -15.01 10.15 0.17
N GLU A 303 -14.62 9.74 -1.02
CA GLU A 303 -14.93 10.51 -2.22
C GLU A 303 -16.43 10.44 -2.54
N ILE A 304 -17.09 9.29 -2.36
CA ILE A 304 -18.53 9.14 -2.49
C ILE A 304 -19.26 10.06 -1.50
N GLU A 305 -18.84 10.08 -0.23
CA GLU A 305 -19.39 10.97 0.80
C GLU A 305 -19.26 12.45 0.40
N ARG A 306 -18.08 12.84 -0.10
CA ARG A 306 -17.82 14.21 -0.57
C ARG A 306 -18.74 14.60 -1.74
N GLN A 307 -18.91 13.70 -2.70
CA GLN A 307 -19.78 13.95 -3.86
C GLN A 307 -21.30 13.98 -3.52
N ARG A 308 -21.67 13.44 -2.36
CA ARG A 308 -23.06 13.49 -1.84
C ARG A 308 -23.37 14.76 -1.06
N GLN A 309 -22.37 15.46 -0.55
CA GLN A 309 -22.58 16.70 0.20
C GLN A 309 -22.83 17.85 -0.81
N PRO A 310 -24.03 18.47 -0.82
CA PRO A 310 -24.28 19.59 -1.72
C PRO A 310 -23.50 20.83 -1.22
N GLY A 311 -22.53 21.29 -2.01
CA GLY A 311 -21.98 22.64 -1.83
C GLY A 311 -20.72 22.77 -0.97
N GLY A 312 -19.85 21.73 -0.88
CA GLY A 312 -18.55 21.84 -0.21
C GLY A 312 -17.40 22.39 -1.09
N GLY A 313 -17.71 23.10 -2.17
CA GLY A 313 -16.72 23.77 -3.02
C GLY A 313 -16.77 25.28 -2.80
N ASP A 314 -15.84 25.81 -2.12
CA ASP A 314 -15.39 27.20 -1.99
C ASP A 314 -15.30 27.69 -0.53
N GLY A 315 -14.43 27.03 0.24
CA GLY A 315 -13.86 27.61 1.44
C GLY A 315 -12.53 28.25 1.08
N ALA A 316 -12.57 29.52 0.67
CA ALA A 316 -11.36 30.31 0.52
C ALA A 316 -10.50 30.15 1.77
N ARG A 317 -9.25 29.72 1.59
CA ARG A 317 -8.22 29.80 2.63
C ARG A 317 -7.91 31.28 2.91
N PRO A 318 -7.76 31.68 4.20
CA PRO A 318 -7.19 32.98 4.53
C PRO A 318 -5.72 33.08 4.10
#